data_166c9995621c4f4fc07d4d74fbb19774
#
_entry.id   166c9995621c4f4fc07d4d74fbb19774
#
_cell.length_a   1.000
_cell.length_b   1.000
_cell.length_c   1.000
_cell.angle_alpha   90.00
_cell.angle_beta   90.00
_cell.angle_gamma   90.00
#
_symmetry.space_group_name_H-M   'P 1'
#
loop_
_entity.id
_entity.type
_entity.pdbx_description
1 polymer ?
#
loop_
_entity_poly.entity_id
_entity_poly.type
_entity_poly.pdbx_seq_one_letter_code
_entity_poly.pdbx_strand_id
1 'polypeptide(L)'
;MRILFLFLIFTSFNVFAEQCKGNSKQNWNNCFGTLNTWYGTYIGYFKDGKKDGKGTIHFYNGDTFIGEFKQDKKHGQGKFTYSSGETSSGIWEDDLFIGK
;
A
#
# COMPACT_ATOMS: atom_id res chain seq x y z
N MET A 1 28.32 -20.48 -35.63
CA MET A 1 27.89 -20.13 -35.22
C MET A 1 27.49 -19.83 -34.09
N ARG A 2 27.27 -19.25 -33.73
CA ARG A 2 27.04 -18.93 -32.66
C ARG A 2 26.03 -18.47 -32.12
N ILE A 3 25.69 -18.51 -31.55
CA ILE A 3 24.79 -18.24 -31.01
C ILE A 3 24.64 -17.58 -30.02
N LEU A 4 24.35 -16.90 -29.69
CA LEU A 4 24.20 -16.23 -28.79
C LEU A 4 23.17 -16.07 -28.05
N PHE A 5 23.05 -16.12 -27.61
CA PHE A 5 22.24 -15.98 -26.88
C PHE A 5 22.04 -15.31 -26.10
N LEU A 6 22.10 -14.81 -25.87
CA LEU A 6 21.96 -14.20 -25.22
C LEU A 6 21.04 -13.78 -24.74
N PHE A 7 20.74 -13.57 -24.76
CA PHE A 7 19.96 -13.10 -24.32
C PHE A 7 19.25 -13.28 -23.46
N LEU A 8 19.15 -13.79 -23.18
CA LEU A 8 18.64 -14.15 -22.39
C LEU A 8 18.42 -13.68 -21.43
N ILE A 9 18.45 -12.89 -21.57
CA ILE A 9 18.57 -12.33 -20.66
C ILE A 9 17.50 -11.67 -20.20
N PHE A 10 16.87 -12.14 -19.72
CA PHE A 10 15.95 -11.72 -19.11
C PHE A 10 16.09 -11.58 -17.93
N THR A 11 16.46 -10.79 -17.64
CA THR A 11 16.51 -10.49 -16.37
C THR A 11 15.25 -9.93 -16.04
N SER A 12 14.50 -10.64 -15.43
CA SER A 12 13.45 -10.11 -14.77
C SER A 12 13.99 -9.32 -13.67
N PHE A 13 13.75 -8.09 -13.65
CA PHE A 13 14.02 -7.31 -12.57
C PHE A 13 12.97 -7.50 -11.58
N ASN A 14 13.24 -8.15 -10.53
CA ASN A 14 12.38 -8.13 -9.39
C ASN A 14 12.75 -6.91 -8.59
N VAL A 15 11.94 -5.89 -8.71
CA VAL A 15 12.12 -4.75 -7.87
C VAL A 15 11.38 -5.05 -6.59
N PHE A 16 12.14 -5.33 -5.54
CA PHE A 16 11.53 -5.53 -4.25
C PHE A 16 11.46 -4.20 -3.53
N ALA A 17 10.32 -3.90 -2.94
CA ALA A 17 10.19 -2.73 -2.12
C ALA A 17 11.14 -2.87 -0.94
N GLU A 18 11.81 -1.80 -0.62
CA GLU A 18 12.67 -1.79 0.54
C GLU A 18 11.82 -1.81 1.78
N GLN A 19 12.22 -2.61 2.77
CA GLN A 19 11.47 -2.72 4.01
C GLN A 19 11.79 -1.55 4.91
N CYS A 20 10.76 -1.01 5.56
CA CYS A 20 10.97 0.03 6.55
C CYS A 20 11.75 -0.55 7.73
N LYS A 21 12.66 0.23 8.27
CA LYS A 21 13.56 -0.23 9.32
C LYS A 21 13.41 0.61 10.57
N GLY A 22 13.57 -0.04 11.72
CA GLY A 22 13.51 0.65 12.99
C GLY A 22 12.07 0.79 13.48
N ASN A 23 11.95 1.30 14.70
CA ASN A 23 10.65 1.37 15.37
C ASN A 23 9.99 2.73 15.27
N SER A 24 10.68 3.71 14.68
CA SER A 24 10.16 5.07 14.60
C SER A 24 9.69 5.34 13.19
N LYS A 25 8.38 5.38 13.00
CA LYS A 25 7.85 5.54 11.65
C LYS A 25 8.19 6.89 11.05
N GLN A 26 8.55 7.87 11.86
CA GLN A 26 8.97 9.16 11.34
C GLN A 26 10.17 9.02 10.38
N ASN A 27 10.96 7.98 10.57
CA ASN A 27 12.12 7.74 9.73
C ASN A 27 11.84 6.82 8.55
N TRP A 28 10.60 6.39 8.38
CA TRP A 28 10.23 5.49 7.30
C TRP A 28 9.99 6.31 6.04
N ASN A 29 10.79 6.02 5.02
CA ASN A 29 10.71 6.76 3.77
C ASN A 29 10.96 5.84 2.60
N ASN A 30 10.05 5.87 1.62
CA ASN A 30 10.16 5.05 0.41
C ASN A 30 10.35 3.59 0.74
N CYS A 31 9.56 3.09 1.68
CA CYS A 31 9.71 1.72 2.16
C CYS A 31 8.35 1.08 2.40
N PHE A 32 8.35 -0.24 2.50
CA PHE A 32 7.15 -1.03 2.76
C PHE A 32 7.20 -1.51 4.20
N GLY A 33 6.14 -1.28 4.95
CA GLY A 33 6.15 -1.65 6.37
C GLY A 33 4.80 -1.98 6.92
N THR A 34 4.80 -2.44 8.17
CA THR A 34 3.60 -2.76 8.92
C THR A 34 3.54 -1.84 10.12
N LEU A 35 2.42 -1.15 10.26
CA LEU A 35 2.22 -0.22 11.36
C LEU A 35 0.95 -0.59 12.11
N ASN A 36 1.10 -0.86 13.40
CA ASN A 36 -0.05 -1.10 14.26
C ASN A 36 -0.50 0.22 14.84
N THR A 37 -1.77 0.51 14.68
CA THR A 37 -2.37 1.76 15.16
C THR A 37 -3.46 1.42 16.14
N TRP A 38 -4.07 2.46 16.73
CA TRP A 38 -5.18 2.24 17.67
C TRP A 38 -6.44 1.76 16.96
N TYR A 39 -6.54 1.95 15.63
CA TYR A 39 -7.75 1.55 14.89
C TYR A 39 -7.55 0.30 14.06
N GLY A 40 -6.33 -0.15 13.87
CA GLY A 40 -6.07 -1.32 13.05
C GLY A 40 -4.62 -1.40 12.64
N THR A 41 -4.35 -2.27 11.66
CA THR A 41 -3.01 -2.51 11.18
C THR A 41 -2.91 -2.08 9.73
N TYR A 42 -1.93 -1.22 9.43
CA TYR A 42 -1.63 -0.81 8.07
C TYR A 42 -0.44 -1.60 7.56
N ILE A 43 -0.56 -2.12 6.35
CA ILE A 43 0.53 -2.83 5.67
C ILE A 43 0.66 -2.18 4.30
N GLY A 44 1.76 -1.50 4.04
CA GLY A 44 1.92 -0.82 2.77
C GLY A 44 3.11 0.11 2.75
N TYR A 45 3.07 1.02 1.78
CA TYR A 45 4.18 1.92 1.52
C TYR A 45 4.11 3.17 2.38
N PHE A 46 5.28 3.67 2.72
CA PHE A 46 5.47 4.90 3.49
C PHE A 46 6.37 5.86 2.76
N LYS A 47 6.09 7.14 2.94
CA LYS A 47 6.94 8.21 2.47
C LYS A 47 6.93 9.32 3.50
N ASP A 48 8.12 9.72 3.94
CA ASP A 48 8.27 10.79 4.93
C ASP A 48 7.42 10.52 6.18
N GLY A 49 7.39 9.27 6.62
CA GLY A 49 6.68 8.88 7.82
C GLY A 49 5.18 8.76 7.68
N LYS A 50 4.67 8.85 6.46
CA LYS A 50 3.22 8.83 6.22
C LYS A 50 2.86 7.70 5.27
N LYS A 51 1.65 7.20 5.39
CA LYS A 51 1.14 6.24 4.43
C LYS A 51 1.10 6.91 3.06
N ASP A 52 1.71 6.28 2.08
CA ASP A 52 1.82 6.88 0.75
C ASP A 52 2.07 5.77 -0.25
N GLY A 53 1.20 5.65 -1.24
CA GLY A 53 1.25 4.57 -2.19
C GLY A 53 0.25 3.49 -1.84
N LYS A 54 0.46 2.29 -2.34
CA LYS A 54 -0.49 1.20 -2.11
C LYS A 54 -0.37 0.66 -0.70
N GLY A 55 -1.52 0.34 -0.12
CA GLY A 55 -1.54 -0.22 1.21
C GLY A 55 -2.87 -0.84 1.56
N THR A 56 -2.87 -1.57 2.66
CA THR A 56 -4.06 -2.23 3.18
C THR A 56 -4.18 -1.89 4.66
N ILE A 57 -5.39 -1.55 5.09
CA ILE A 57 -5.68 -1.41 6.51
C ILE A 57 -6.65 -2.50 6.91
N HIS A 58 -6.27 -3.27 7.92
CA HIS A 58 -7.18 -4.20 8.57
C HIS A 58 -7.64 -3.54 9.86
N PHE A 59 -8.88 -3.06 9.86
CA PHE A 59 -9.43 -2.40 11.04
C PHE A 59 -9.81 -3.44 12.09
N TYR A 60 -9.69 -3.08 13.34
CA TYR A 60 -10.01 -4.02 14.42
C TYR A 60 -11.49 -4.38 14.46
N ASN A 61 -12.36 -3.55 13.87
CA ASN A 61 -13.79 -3.84 13.84
C ASN A 61 -14.19 -4.80 12.70
N GLY A 62 -13.22 -5.27 11.92
CA GLY A 62 -13.50 -6.20 10.84
C GLY A 62 -13.57 -5.57 9.46
N ASP A 63 -13.50 -4.25 9.38
CA ASP A 63 -13.47 -3.59 8.08
C ASP A 63 -12.07 -3.73 7.47
N THR A 64 -11.97 -3.57 6.15
CA THR A 64 -10.69 -3.62 5.45
C THR A 64 -10.69 -2.59 4.33
N PHE A 65 -9.59 -1.86 4.20
CA PHE A 65 -9.40 -0.98 3.05
C PHE A 65 -8.16 -1.42 2.28
N ILE A 66 -8.30 -1.58 0.98
CA ILE A 66 -7.18 -1.90 0.09
C ILE A 66 -7.17 -0.84 -0.99
N GLY A 67 -6.08 -0.07 -1.09
CA GLY A 67 -6.03 0.96 -2.11
C GLY A 67 -4.83 1.84 -1.99
N GLU A 68 -4.98 3.05 -2.50
CA GLU A 68 -3.90 4.01 -2.58
C GLU A 68 -4.04 5.06 -1.50
N PHE A 69 -2.89 5.50 -1.01
CA PHE A 69 -2.79 6.52 0.03
C PHE A 69 -1.92 7.65 -0.45
N LYS A 70 -2.19 8.82 0.06
CA LYS A 70 -1.34 9.99 -0.16
C LYS A 70 -1.35 10.81 1.12
N GLN A 71 -0.16 11.00 1.68
CA GLN A 71 0.02 11.77 2.91
C GLN A 71 -0.96 11.35 3.98
N ASP A 72 -0.97 10.05 4.28
CA ASP A 72 -1.76 9.40 5.33
C ASP A 72 -3.24 9.27 5.01
N LYS A 73 -3.71 9.72 3.87
CA LYS A 73 -5.13 9.70 3.54
C LYS A 73 -5.41 8.77 2.37
N LYS A 74 -6.57 8.15 2.38
CA LYS A 74 -7.02 7.38 1.22
C LYS A 74 -7.17 8.33 0.05
N HIS A 75 -6.55 8.00 -1.07
CA HIS A 75 -6.53 8.92 -2.20
C HIS A 75 -6.20 8.13 -3.46
N GLY A 76 -7.13 8.11 -4.41
CA GLY A 76 -6.98 7.32 -5.63
C GLY A 76 -7.91 6.13 -5.61
N GLN A 77 -7.51 5.07 -6.28
CA GLN A 77 -8.34 3.87 -6.36
C GLN A 77 -8.29 3.12 -5.03
N GLY A 78 -9.45 2.62 -4.60
CA GLY A 78 -9.48 1.83 -3.40
C GLY A 78 -10.81 1.15 -3.18
N LYS A 79 -10.78 0.12 -2.35
CA LYS A 79 -11.96 -0.66 -2.01
C LYS A 79 -12.06 -0.80 -0.51
N PHE A 80 -13.15 -0.30 0.03
CA PHE A 80 -13.45 -0.44 1.45
C PHE A 80 -14.47 -1.56 1.59
N THR A 81 -14.15 -2.57 2.36
CA THR A 81 -15.05 -3.67 2.64
C THR A 81 -15.47 -3.58 4.09
N TYR A 82 -16.76 -3.39 4.32
CA TYR A 82 -17.29 -3.32 5.67
C TYR A 82 -17.42 -4.72 6.24
N SER A 83 -17.43 -4.80 7.56
CA SER A 83 -17.55 -6.12 8.20
C SER A 83 -18.84 -6.82 7.82
N SER A 84 -19.86 -6.08 7.38
CA SER A 84 -21.10 -6.64 6.89
C SER A 84 -20.96 -7.32 5.54
N GLY A 85 -19.86 -7.08 4.84
CA GLY A 85 -19.64 -7.58 3.49
C GLY A 85 -19.93 -6.57 2.40
N GLU A 86 -20.54 -5.43 2.75
CA GLU A 86 -20.77 -4.38 1.77
C GLU A 86 -19.46 -3.73 1.40
N THR A 87 -19.41 -3.16 0.19
CA THR A 87 -18.18 -2.56 -0.30
C THR A 87 -18.43 -1.18 -0.89
N SER A 88 -17.40 -0.33 -0.81
CA SER A 88 -17.34 0.93 -1.53
C SER A 88 -16.07 0.90 -2.35
N SER A 89 -16.20 0.72 -3.65
CA SER A 89 -15.06 0.55 -4.54
C SER A 89 -15.06 1.63 -5.59
N GLY A 90 -13.96 2.32 -5.74
CA GLY A 90 -13.84 3.39 -6.72
C GLY A 90 -12.80 4.39 -6.29
N ILE A 91 -13.11 5.66 -6.51
CA ILE A 91 -12.19 6.76 -6.29
C ILE A 91 -12.37 7.35 -4.92
N TRP A 92 -11.26 7.60 -4.26
CA TRP A 92 -11.19 8.22 -2.93
C TRP A 92 -10.39 9.50 -3.03
N GLU A 93 -10.75 10.47 -2.24
CA GLU A 93 -10.04 11.74 -2.22
C GLU A 93 -10.07 12.26 -0.80
N ASP A 94 -8.88 12.44 -0.21
CA ASP A 94 -8.73 12.95 1.16
C ASP A 94 -9.64 12.20 2.13
N ASP A 95 -9.57 10.87 2.08
CA ASP A 95 -10.32 9.95 2.94
C ASP A 95 -11.81 9.85 2.62
N LEU A 96 -12.29 10.56 1.60
CA LEU A 96 -13.70 10.51 1.24
C LEU A 96 -13.91 9.65 0.01
N PHE A 97 -14.94 8.84 0.03
CA PHE A 97 -15.31 8.05 -1.15
C PHE A 97 -16.06 8.94 -2.11
N ILE A 98 -15.51 9.12 -3.31
CA ILE A 98 -16.10 9.98 -4.32
C ILE A 98 -17.02 9.20 -5.24
N GLY A 99 -16.76 7.90 -5.42
CA GLY A 99 -17.54 7.08 -6.31
C GLY A 99 -16.69 6.54 -7.44
N LYS A 100 -17.32 6.13 -8.47
CA LYS A 100 -16.61 5.46 -9.57
C LYS A 100 -16.16 6.41 -10.67
#